data_4efc15cbef6797dc42802861f91e9dbf
#
_entry.id   4efc15cbef6797dc42802861f91e9dbf
#
_cell.length_a   1.000
_cell.length_b   1.000
_cell.length_c   1.000
_cell.angle_alpha   90.00
_cell.angle_beta   90.00
_cell.angle_gamma   90.00
#
_symmetry.space_group_name_H-M   'P 1'
#
loop_
_entity.id
_entity.type
_entity.pdbx_description
1 polymer ?
#
loop_
_entity_poly.entity_id
_entity_poly.type
_entity_poly.pdbx_seq_one_letter_code
_entity_poly.pdbx_strand_id
1 'polypeptide(L)'
;MLETLITKYRALGIDKQIDYDKFYLYSLVTHSTAIEGSTITELENQILFDHGISLKGKNLDEQHMNLDLKQAYEKAIEYAKQHKPITTEMLISLAALVMKNTGKEYQTMLGDFSSARGELRLLNVTAGVGGRSYMNYSKVPMKLAELCDMLNERRAKSATMSVDELYQLTFDAHYHLVTIHPWADGNGRMARLLMNMLQIEFGLIPAKILKEDKEEYIKALVTTREEDNLDIFRTFMSAVMQKNLQNEIENYISSVGDVPEVHDEGVEYQKSKPKKIKSKDKIVALLKDNNKLSAVALAERIGISAKAVEKHLSNLKADGIIKRIGPDKGGHWEVVEFTGMANTIPIVKIME
;
A
#
# COMPACT_ATOMS: atom_id res chain seq x y z
N MET A 1 15.27 5.16 14.96
CA MET A 1 15.44 4.42 13.67
C MET A 1 14.42 4.87 12.64
N LEU A 2 13.14 4.96 12.96
CA LEU A 2 12.10 5.42 12.01
C LEU A 2 12.31 6.86 11.56
N GLU A 3 12.60 7.76 12.49
CA GLU A 3 12.87 9.17 12.21
C GLU A 3 14.07 9.38 11.25
N THR A 4 15.13 8.61 11.42
CA THR A 4 16.31 8.63 10.52
C THR A 4 15.93 8.23 9.08
N LEU A 5 15.07 7.19 8.92
CA LEU A 5 14.58 6.78 7.60
C LEU A 5 13.69 7.85 6.96
N ILE A 6 12.80 8.48 7.75
CA ILE A 6 11.94 9.57 7.27
C ILE A 6 12.80 10.77 6.83
N THR A 7 13.78 11.15 7.62
CA THR A 7 14.72 12.22 7.28
C THR A 7 15.44 11.92 5.97
N LYS A 8 15.96 10.70 5.81
CA LYS A 8 16.62 10.25 4.58
C LYS A 8 15.67 10.25 3.38
N TYR A 9 14.44 9.76 3.55
CA TYR A 9 13.40 9.74 2.52
C TYR A 9 13.11 11.15 1.97
N ARG A 10 12.95 12.12 2.88
CA ARG A 10 12.72 13.52 2.55
C ARG A 10 13.93 14.21 1.95
N ALA A 11 15.13 13.95 2.49
CA ALA A 11 16.37 14.50 1.97
C ALA A 11 16.65 14.06 0.53
N LEU A 12 16.25 12.85 0.16
CA LEU A 12 16.29 12.34 -1.21
C LEU A 12 15.21 12.94 -2.13
N GLY A 13 14.24 13.68 -1.59
CA GLY A 13 13.14 14.27 -2.36
C GLY A 13 12.15 13.26 -2.92
N ILE A 14 12.04 12.07 -2.31
CA ILE A 14 11.11 11.03 -2.77
C ILE A 14 9.67 11.53 -2.67
N ASP A 15 9.34 12.26 -1.60
CA ASP A 15 8.04 12.90 -1.36
C ASP A 15 7.77 14.16 -2.22
N LYS A 16 8.75 14.59 -3.04
CA LYS A 16 8.65 15.76 -3.92
C LYS A 16 8.57 15.39 -5.40
N GLN A 17 8.47 14.11 -5.71
CA GLN A 17 8.32 13.66 -7.09
C GLN A 17 7.01 14.15 -7.70
N ILE A 18 7.00 14.34 -9.03
CA ILE A 18 5.78 14.74 -9.76
C ILE A 18 4.68 13.69 -9.48
N ASP A 19 3.49 14.18 -9.13
CA ASP A 19 2.31 13.36 -8.82
C ASP A 19 2.49 12.39 -7.62
N TYR A 20 3.49 12.64 -6.73
CA TYR A 20 3.76 11.79 -5.57
C TYR A 20 2.49 11.54 -4.74
N ASP A 21 1.77 12.58 -4.34
CA ASP A 21 0.55 12.46 -3.52
C ASP A 21 -0.50 11.58 -4.21
N LYS A 22 -0.65 11.71 -5.52
CA LYS A 22 -1.58 10.94 -6.34
C LYS A 22 -1.21 9.45 -6.32
N PHE A 23 0.03 9.13 -6.66
CA PHE A 23 0.49 7.73 -6.74
C PHE A 23 0.58 7.10 -5.36
N TYR A 24 0.95 7.88 -4.34
CA TYR A 24 0.96 7.38 -2.96
C TYR A 24 -0.46 7.05 -2.48
N LEU A 25 -1.45 7.90 -2.80
CA LEU A 25 -2.86 7.58 -2.55
C LEU A 25 -3.29 6.29 -3.24
N TYR A 26 -2.91 6.08 -4.51
CA TYR A 26 -3.25 4.86 -5.24
C TYR A 26 -2.63 3.62 -4.58
N SER A 27 -1.40 3.72 -4.12
CA SER A 27 -0.72 2.68 -3.35
C SER A 27 -1.46 2.38 -2.02
N LEU A 28 -1.85 3.40 -1.24
CA LEU A 28 -2.62 3.23 -0.01
C LEU A 28 -3.93 2.47 -0.25
N VAL A 29 -4.67 2.85 -1.30
CA VAL A 29 -5.93 2.18 -1.67
C VAL A 29 -5.67 0.74 -2.07
N THR A 30 -4.70 0.51 -2.96
CA THR A 30 -4.38 -0.83 -3.47
C THR A 30 -4.01 -1.79 -2.35
N HIS A 31 -3.09 -1.40 -1.48
CA HIS A 31 -2.66 -2.28 -0.38
C HIS A 31 -3.75 -2.48 0.67
N SER A 32 -4.54 -1.44 0.96
CA SER A 32 -5.65 -1.57 1.90
C SER A 32 -6.74 -2.51 1.40
N THR A 33 -7.07 -2.50 0.09
CA THR A 33 -8.05 -3.42 -0.49
C THR A 33 -7.48 -4.82 -0.71
N ALA A 34 -6.17 -4.95 -0.96
CA ALA A 34 -5.51 -6.25 -1.09
C ALA A 34 -5.55 -7.06 0.22
N ILE A 35 -5.50 -6.41 1.40
CA ILE A 35 -5.74 -7.04 2.70
C ILE A 35 -7.13 -7.69 2.76
N GLU A 36 -8.13 -7.07 2.14
CA GLU A 36 -9.51 -7.59 2.09
C GLU A 36 -9.74 -8.61 0.96
N GLY A 37 -8.72 -8.89 0.16
CA GLY A 37 -8.76 -9.92 -0.88
C GLY A 37 -8.81 -9.39 -2.32
N SER A 38 -8.75 -8.07 -2.54
CA SER A 38 -8.62 -7.52 -3.90
C SER A 38 -7.35 -8.04 -4.59
N THR A 39 -7.49 -8.34 -5.87
CA THR A 39 -6.40 -8.78 -6.75
C THR A 39 -5.94 -7.68 -7.70
N ILE A 40 -6.50 -6.49 -7.58
CA ILE A 40 -6.18 -5.33 -8.42
C ILE A 40 -4.81 -4.78 -8.01
N THR A 41 -3.92 -4.65 -8.99
CA THR A 41 -2.56 -4.11 -8.83
C THR A 41 -2.55 -2.58 -8.84
N GLU A 42 -1.44 -1.96 -8.43
CA GLU A 42 -1.29 -0.48 -8.47
C GLU A 42 -1.44 0.07 -9.89
N LEU A 43 -0.87 -0.61 -10.90
CA LEU A 43 -1.00 -0.21 -12.30
C LEU A 43 -2.45 -0.30 -12.80
N GLU A 44 -3.16 -1.37 -12.44
CA GLU A 44 -4.57 -1.52 -12.78
C GLU A 44 -5.42 -0.45 -12.08
N ASN A 45 -5.14 -0.15 -10.81
CA ASN A 45 -5.80 0.94 -10.10
C ASN A 45 -5.52 2.31 -10.73
N GLN A 46 -4.32 2.54 -11.24
CA GLN A 46 -4.02 3.76 -11.98
C GLN A 46 -4.92 3.88 -13.23
N ILE A 47 -5.06 2.80 -14.02
CA ILE A 47 -5.94 2.79 -15.19
C ILE A 47 -7.40 3.02 -14.79
N LEU A 48 -7.85 2.34 -13.73
CA LEU A 48 -9.22 2.48 -13.22
C LEU A 48 -9.51 3.90 -12.72
N PHE A 49 -8.57 4.50 -12.00
CA PHE A 49 -8.75 5.81 -11.35
C PHE A 49 -8.55 6.98 -12.30
N ASP A 50 -7.60 6.90 -13.24
CA ASP A 50 -7.29 8.00 -14.16
C ASP A 50 -8.23 8.03 -15.36
N HIS A 51 -8.68 6.87 -15.82
CA HIS A 51 -9.44 6.76 -17.06
C HIS A 51 -10.86 6.23 -16.89
N GLY A 52 -11.24 5.74 -15.70
CA GLY A 52 -12.54 5.12 -15.47
C GLY A 52 -12.77 3.84 -16.27
N ILE A 53 -11.70 3.21 -16.76
CA ILE A 53 -11.80 2.01 -17.60
C ILE A 53 -11.99 0.80 -16.70
N SER A 54 -13.05 0.03 -16.96
CA SER A 54 -13.31 -1.22 -16.27
C SER A 54 -12.22 -2.27 -16.59
N LEU A 55 -11.70 -2.93 -15.56
CA LEU A 55 -10.60 -3.87 -15.66
C LEU A 55 -11.10 -5.24 -16.12
N LYS A 56 -10.57 -5.71 -17.26
CA LYS A 56 -10.94 -7.01 -17.81
C LYS A 56 -10.45 -8.15 -16.89
N GLY A 57 -11.37 -9.06 -16.56
CA GLY A 57 -11.06 -10.23 -15.74
C GLY A 57 -11.04 -9.98 -14.23
N LYS A 58 -11.32 -8.75 -13.78
CA LYS A 58 -11.47 -8.42 -12.36
C LYS A 58 -12.95 -8.39 -11.97
N ASN A 59 -13.24 -8.84 -10.74
CA ASN A 59 -14.59 -8.79 -10.20
C ASN A 59 -15.05 -7.34 -10.06
N LEU A 60 -16.33 -7.08 -10.33
CA LEU A 60 -16.93 -5.75 -10.20
C LEU A 60 -16.87 -5.24 -8.75
N ASP A 61 -17.08 -6.13 -7.77
CA ASP A 61 -17.01 -5.77 -6.35
C ASP A 61 -15.58 -5.34 -5.94
N GLU A 62 -14.53 -5.95 -6.51
CA GLU A 62 -13.16 -5.50 -6.28
C GLU A 62 -12.92 -4.11 -6.86
N GLN A 63 -13.43 -3.84 -8.06
CA GLN A 63 -13.32 -2.52 -8.69
C GLN A 63 -14.07 -1.45 -7.89
N HIS A 64 -15.30 -1.75 -7.45
CA HIS A 64 -16.07 -0.87 -6.58
C HIS A 64 -15.37 -0.63 -5.24
N MET A 65 -14.81 -1.68 -4.61
CA MET A 65 -14.09 -1.53 -3.35
C MET A 65 -12.92 -0.55 -3.47
N ASN A 66 -12.17 -0.59 -4.57
CA ASN A 66 -11.07 0.32 -4.82
C ASN A 66 -11.55 1.75 -5.11
N LEU A 67 -12.59 1.92 -5.93
CA LEU A 67 -13.18 3.24 -6.24
C LEU A 67 -13.79 3.90 -5.00
N ASP A 68 -14.55 3.14 -4.20
CA ASP A 68 -15.17 3.61 -2.97
C ASP A 68 -14.11 4.04 -1.95
N LEU A 69 -13.08 3.22 -1.76
CA LEU A 69 -11.99 3.54 -0.83
C LEU A 69 -11.20 4.76 -1.30
N LYS A 70 -10.96 4.92 -2.61
CA LYS A 70 -10.32 6.13 -3.16
C LYS A 70 -11.12 7.38 -2.82
N GLN A 71 -12.44 7.38 -3.04
CA GLN A 71 -13.30 8.52 -2.67
C GLN A 71 -13.25 8.81 -1.17
N ALA A 72 -13.25 7.77 -0.34
CA ALA A 72 -13.14 7.91 1.11
C ALA A 72 -11.80 8.55 1.53
N TYR A 73 -10.68 8.14 0.90
CA TYR A 73 -9.36 8.76 1.14
C TYR A 73 -9.33 10.23 0.70
N GLU A 74 -9.87 10.58 -0.46
CA GLU A 74 -9.94 11.97 -0.93
C GLU A 74 -10.69 12.84 0.07
N LYS A 75 -11.81 12.34 0.63
CA LYS A 75 -12.56 13.04 1.67
C LYS A 75 -11.82 13.12 3.01
N ALA A 76 -11.15 12.04 3.39
CA ALA A 76 -10.33 12.01 4.60
C ALA A 76 -9.15 12.99 4.52
N ILE A 77 -8.49 13.09 3.36
CA ILE A 77 -7.42 14.06 3.11
C ILE A 77 -7.95 15.51 3.22
N GLU A 78 -9.15 15.77 2.68
CA GLU A 78 -9.80 17.07 2.86
C GLU A 78 -10.02 17.39 4.34
N TYR A 79 -10.52 16.43 5.14
CA TYR A 79 -10.73 16.60 6.56
C TYR A 79 -9.42 16.81 7.33
N ALA A 80 -8.38 16.06 6.99
CA ALA A 80 -7.03 16.19 7.55
C ALA A 80 -6.46 17.60 7.32
N LYS A 81 -6.52 18.09 6.07
CA LYS A 81 -6.04 19.44 5.69
C LYS A 81 -6.80 20.57 6.38
N GLN A 82 -8.07 20.35 6.71
CA GLN A 82 -8.92 21.31 7.41
C GLN A 82 -8.84 21.17 8.94
N HIS A 83 -8.08 20.22 9.45
CA HIS A 83 -7.98 19.87 10.88
C HIS A 83 -9.35 19.70 11.54
N LYS A 84 -10.31 19.10 10.82
CA LYS A 84 -11.68 18.92 11.32
C LYS A 84 -11.69 18.05 12.58
N PRO A 85 -12.51 18.41 13.61
CA PRO A 85 -12.72 17.52 14.75
C PRO A 85 -13.19 16.13 14.29
N ILE A 86 -12.64 15.09 14.89
CA ILE A 86 -13.11 13.71 14.64
C ILE A 86 -14.39 13.53 15.45
N THR A 87 -15.48 13.20 14.76
CA THR A 87 -16.79 12.93 15.36
C THR A 87 -17.35 11.60 14.87
N THR A 88 -18.30 11.06 15.61
CA THR A 88 -19.01 9.84 15.18
C THR A 88 -19.65 10.01 13.80
N GLU A 89 -20.24 11.17 13.52
CA GLU A 89 -20.87 11.50 12.23
C GLU A 89 -19.85 11.54 11.11
N MET A 90 -18.65 12.09 11.36
CA MET A 90 -17.54 12.05 10.40
C MET A 90 -17.15 10.61 10.06
N LEU A 91 -16.99 9.76 11.09
CA LEU A 91 -16.62 8.35 10.88
C LEU A 91 -17.71 7.57 10.15
N ILE A 92 -18.99 7.81 10.45
CA ILE A 92 -20.14 7.25 9.74
C ILE A 92 -20.14 7.69 8.27
N SER A 93 -19.91 8.98 8.02
CA SER A 93 -19.85 9.53 6.65
C SER A 93 -18.70 8.90 5.84
N LEU A 94 -17.52 8.73 6.43
CA LEU A 94 -16.41 8.04 5.78
C LEU A 94 -16.69 6.55 5.54
N ALA A 95 -17.33 5.87 6.51
CA ALA A 95 -17.73 4.47 6.36
C ALA A 95 -18.76 4.28 5.24
N ALA A 96 -19.70 5.22 5.07
CA ALA A 96 -20.61 5.22 3.96
C ALA A 96 -19.90 5.34 2.61
N LEU A 97 -18.83 6.11 2.51
CA LEU A 97 -18.00 6.17 1.30
C LEU A 97 -17.24 4.86 1.06
N VAL A 98 -16.62 4.29 2.10
CA VAL A 98 -15.86 3.02 2.03
C VAL A 98 -16.72 1.85 1.56
N MET A 99 -18.02 1.86 1.89
CA MET A 99 -18.94 0.77 1.64
C MET A 99 -20.03 1.11 0.59
N LYS A 100 -19.92 2.23 -0.11
CA LYS A 100 -20.95 2.82 -0.98
C LYS A 100 -21.56 1.82 -1.95
N ASN A 101 -20.76 1.07 -2.68
CA ASN A 101 -21.20 0.13 -3.70
C ASN A 101 -21.03 -1.34 -3.29
N THR A 102 -20.35 -1.62 -2.16
CA THR A 102 -20.08 -2.99 -1.66
C THR A 102 -20.84 -3.30 -0.37
N GLY A 103 -21.48 -2.31 0.23
CA GLY A 103 -22.29 -2.47 1.44
C GLY A 103 -23.60 -3.22 1.21
N LYS A 104 -24.20 -3.66 2.33
CA LYS A 104 -25.42 -4.48 2.35
C LYS A 104 -26.43 -3.90 3.33
N GLU A 105 -27.70 -4.22 3.09
CA GLU A 105 -28.81 -4.01 4.02
C GLU A 105 -28.92 -5.19 4.97
N TYR A 106 -29.16 -4.91 6.24
CA TYR A 106 -29.32 -5.91 7.29
C TYR A 106 -30.66 -5.71 7.99
N GLN A 107 -31.40 -6.80 8.19
CA GLN A 107 -32.63 -6.82 8.96
C GLN A 107 -32.40 -7.53 10.27
N THR A 108 -32.75 -6.87 11.37
CA THR A 108 -32.62 -7.43 12.72
C THR A 108 -33.89 -7.20 13.54
N MET A 109 -33.99 -7.91 14.65
CA MET A 109 -35.13 -7.70 15.59
C MET A 109 -35.11 -6.31 16.23
N LEU A 110 -34.00 -5.58 16.14
CA LEU A 110 -33.82 -4.25 16.71
C LEU A 110 -34.01 -3.13 15.68
N GLY A 111 -34.31 -3.49 14.45
CA GLY A 111 -34.48 -2.59 13.32
C GLY A 111 -33.50 -2.93 12.18
N ASP A 112 -33.65 -2.22 11.08
CA ASP A 112 -32.83 -2.36 9.89
C ASP A 112 -31.65 -1.39 9.95
N PHE A 113 -30.53 -1.78 9.36
CA PHE A 113 -29.37 -0.90 9.18
C PHE A 113 -28.62 -1.25 7.90
N SER A 114 -27.84 -0.31 7.39
CA SER A 114 -27.10 -0.43 6.12
C SER A 114 -25.64 -0.14 6.29
N SER A 115 -24.76 -1.09 5.92
CA SER A 115 -23.33 -0.80 5.83
C SER A 115 -23.01 0.15 4.67
N ALA A 116 -23.81 0.17 3.59
CA ALA A 116 -23.66 1.12 2.48
C ALA A 116 -23.92 2.57 2.89
N ARG A 117 -24.70 2.78 3.94
CA ARG A 117 -24.93 4.11 4.54
C ARG A 117 -23.99 4.42 5.73
N GLY A 118 -23.05 3.53 6.02
CA GLY A 118 -22.12 3.68 7.15
C GLY A 118 -22.78 3.54 8.52
N GLU A 119 -23.98 3.00 8.59
CA GLU A 119 -24.74 2.85 9.83
C GLU A 119 -24.08 1.84 10.77
N LEU A 120 -24.11 2.15 12.06
CA LEU A 120 -23.55 1.28 13.08
C LEU A 120 -24.34 -0.02 13.15
N ARG A 121 -23.65 -1.14 13.35
CA ARG A 121 -24.28 -2.46 13.43
C ARG A 121 -25.22 -2.58 14.63
N LEU A 122 -26.35 -3.23 14.41
CA LEU A 122 -27.34 -3.60 15.44
C LEU A 122 -27.28 -5.09 15.78
N LEU A 123 -26.17 -5.77 15.50
CA LEU A 123 -25.93 -7.18 15.79
C LEU A 123 -24.50 -7.42 16.27
N ASN A 124 -24.32 -8.52 16.99
CA ASN A 124 -23.00 -8.95 17.38
C ASN A 124 -22.29 -9.66 16.21
N VAL A 125 -21.00 -9.43 16.07
CA VAL A 125 -20.15 -10.00 15.03
C VAL A 125 -18.95 -10.72 15.65
N THR A 126 -18.42 -11.69 14.91
CA THR A 126 -17.25 -12.48 15.33
C THR A 126 -16.12 -12.37 14.31
N ALA A 127 -14.91 -12.62 14.74
CA ALA A 127 -13.74 -12.74 13.87
C ALA A 127 -13.77 -14.08 13.12
N GLY A 128 -14.57 -14.17 12.06
CA GLY A 128 -14.80 -15.39 11.30
C GLY A 128 -15.75 -16.37 12.02
N VAL A 129 -15.97 -17.56 11.41
CA VAL A 129 -16.85 -18.59 11.96
C VAL A 129 -16.18 -19.23 13.17
N GLY A 130 -16.85 -19.17 14.33
CA GLY A 130 -16.32 -19.72 15.59
C GLY A 130 -15.23 -18.91 16.26
N GLY A 131 -14.89 -17.73 15.71
CA GLY A 131 -13.91 -16.80 16.28
C GLY A 131 -14.44 -16.03 17.50
N ARG A 132 -13.54 -15.28 18.16
CA ARG A 132 -13.91 -14.40 19.28
C ARG A 132 -14.90 -13.32 18.83
N SER A 133 -15.89 -13.06 19.68
CA SER A 133 -16.83 -11.95 19.47
C SER A 133 -16.12 -10.61 19.64
N TYR A 134 -16.46 -9.66 18.78
CA TYR A 134 -16.14 -8.26 18.99
C TYR A 134 -17.03 -7.67 20.08
N MET A 135 -16.84 -6.39 20.37
CA MET A 135 -17.64 -5.64 21.33
C MET A 135 -19.15 -5.82 21.08
N ASN A 136 -19.94 -5.93 22.16
CA ASN A 136 -21.38 -5.97 22.03
C ASN A 136 -21.89 -4.69 21.31
N TYR A 137 -22.79 -4.86 20.33
CA TYR A 137 -23.30 -3.75 19.51
C TYR A 137 -23.87 -2.61 20.33
N SER A 138 -24.52 -2.90 21.48
CA SER A 138 -25.13 -1.86 22.33
C SER A 138 -24.11 -0.90 22.97
N LYS A 139 -22.83 -1.31 23.06
CA LYS A 139 -21.73 -0.49 23.59
C LYS A 139 -21.03 0.31 22.49
N VAL A 140 -21.24 -0.03 21.23
CA VAL A 140 -20.52 0.56 20.10
C VAL A 140 -20.70 2.08 20.02
N PRO A 141 -21.92 2.66 20.08
CA PRO A 141 -22.07 4.11 19.94
C PRO A 141 -21.29 4.89 21.00
N MET A 142 -21.40 4.46 22.27
CA MET A 142 -20.68 5.10 23.38
C MET A 142 -19.16 4.98 23.20
N LYS A 143 -18.64 3.79 22.87
CA LYS A 143 -17.21 3.56 22.72
C LYS A 143 -16.63 4.26 21.51
N LEU A 144 -17.41 4.44 20.45
CA LEU A 144 -16.99 5.21 19.29
C LEU A 144 -16.89 6.72 19.62
N ALA A 145 -17.83 7.26 20.41
CA ALA A 145 -17.77 8.63 20.89
C ALA A 145 -16.55 8.83 21.82
N GLU A 146 -16.32 7.93 22.79
CA GLU A 146 -15.14 7.98 23.65
C GLU A 146 -13.81 7.94 22.84
N LEU A 147 -13.76 7.16 21.78
CA LEU A 147 -12.60 7.15 20.87
C LEU A 147 -12.41 8.51 20.20
N CYS A 148 -13.49 9.10 19.67
CA CYS A 148 -13.42 10.42 19.04
C CYS A 148 -12.90 11.49 20.02
N ASP A 149 -13.42 11.52 21.25
CA ASP A 149 -13.01 12.46 22.29
C ASP A 149 -11.52 12.28 22.65
N MET A 150 -11.10 11.04 22.89
CA MET A 150 -9.70 10.71 23.19
C MET A 150 -8.76 11.14 22.06
N LEU A 151 -9.14 10.89 20.80
CA LEU A 151 -8.33 11.29 19.65
C LEU A 151 -8.23 12.81 19.53
N ASN A 152 -9.34 13.55 19.70
CA ASN A 152 -9.32 15.01 19.65
C ASN A 152 -8.50 15.62 20.79
N GLU A 153 -8.58 15.07 22.01
CA GLU A 153 -7.76 15.51 23.13
C GLU A 153 -6.26 15.32 22.86
N ARG A 154 -5.88 14.15 22.35
CA ARG A 154 -4.47 13.87 22.02
C ARG A 154 -3.98 14.71 20.85
N ARG A 155 -4.79 14.90 19.81
CA ARG A 155 -4.49 15.76 18.65
C ARG A 155 -4.21 17.20 19.07
N ALA A 156 -4.94 17.74 20.03
CA ALA A 156 -4.71 19.10 20.57
C ALA A 156 -3.30 19.28 21.17
N LYS A 157 -2.64 18.18 21.56
CA LYS A 157 -1.28 18.16 22.11
C LYS A 157 -0.21 17.81 21.07
N SER A 158 -0.57 17.59 19.82
CA SER A 158 0.34 17.07 18.76
C SER A 158 1.57 17.93 18.52
N ALA A 159 1.48 19.24 18.68
CA ALA A 159 2.60 20.18 18.50
C ALA A 159 3.79 19.95 19.46
N THR A 160 3.57 19.24 20.57
CA THR A 160 4.61 18.90 21.57
C THR A 160 5.08 17.45 21.50
N MET A 161 4.52 16.67 20.59
CA MET A 161 4.85 15.24 20.42
C MET A 161 6.03 15.08 19.46
N SER A 162 6.87 14.10 19.75
CA SER A 162 7.87 13.61 18.82
C SER A 162 7.23 12.88 17.63
N VAL A 163 8.00 12.66 16.55
CA VAL A 163 7.54 11.90 15.38
C VAL A 163 7.09 10.48 15.77
N ASP A 164 7.82 9.82 16.66
CA ASP A 164 7.47 8.48 17.14
C ASP A 164 6.15 8.49 17.93
N GLU A 165 5.92 9.47 18.81
CA GLU A 165 4.67 9.61 19.55
C GLU A 165 3.48 9.92 18.63
N LEU A 166 3.68 10.72 17.59
CA LEU A 166 2.65 10.97 16.58
C LEU A 166 2.28 9.68 15.83
N TYR A 167 3.26 8.88 15.42
CA TYR A 167 2.96 7.58 14.80
C TYR A 167 2.23 6.65 15.76
N GLN A 168 2.66 6.55 17.01
CA GLN A 168 1.99 5.74 18.04
C GLN A 168 0.53 6.17 18.24
N LEU A 169 0.25 7.48 18.29
CA LEU A 169 -1.13 7.99 18.34
C LEU A 169 -1.97 7.47 17.16
N THR A 170 -1.41 7.45 15.95
CA THR A 170 -2.14 7.00 14.76
C THR A 170 -2.34 5.48 14.75
N PHE A 171 -1.36 4.72 15.23
CA PHE A 171 -1.47 3.26 15.41
C PHE A 171 -2.52 2.91 16.48
N ASP A 172 -2.56 3.66 17.57
CA ASP A 172 -3.59 3.50 18.60
C ASP A 172 -4.99 3.77 18.05
N ALA A 173 -5.16 4.82 17.24
CA ALA A 173 -6.44 5.12 16.58
C ALA A 173 -6.92 3.95 15.71
N HIS A 174 -6.00 3.36 14.93
CA HIS A 174 -6.28 2.17 14.15
C HIS A 174 -6.73 1.00 15.03
N TYR A 175 -5.93 0.66 16.05
CA TYR A 175 -6.20 -0.47 16.93
C TYR A 175 -7.53 -0.34 17.67
N HIS A 176 -7.81 0.83 18.24
CA HIS A 176 -9.05 1.06 18.96
C HIS A 176 -10.27 0.98 18.04
N LEU A 177 -10.21 1.56 16.83
CA LEU A 177 -11.32 1.50 15.89
C LEU A 177 -11.63 0.06 15.44
N VAL A 178 -10.59 -0.71 15.09
CA VAL A 178 -10.79 -2.11 14.67
C VAL A 178 -11.27 -3.00 15.83
N THR A 179 -10.92 -2.66 17.07
CA THR A 179 -11.35 -3.38 18.28
C THR A 179 -12.82 -3.08 18.64
N ILE A 180 -13.25 -1.83 18.53
CA ILE A 180 -14.68 -1.43 18.68
C ILE A 180 -15.51 -2.13 17.61
N HIS A 181 -14.98 -2.21 16.37
CA HIS A 181 -15.61 -2.86 15.22
C HIS A 181 -17.01 -2.32 14.96
N PRO A 182 -17.17 -1.03 14.63
CA PRO A 182 -18.47 -0.34 14.66
C PRO A 182 -19.46 -0.83 13.59
N TRP A 183 -18.98 -1.34 12.48
CA TRP A 183 -19.80 -1.70 11.32
C TRP A 183 -19.88 -3.22 11.11
N ALA A 184 -20.85 -3.65 10.32
CA ALA A 184 -20.96 -5.06 9.95
C ALA A 184 -19.84 -5.50 8.98
N ASP A 185 -19.32 -4.56 8.18
CA ASP A 185 -18.19 -4.77 7.26
C ASP A 185 -17.40 -3.45 7.10
N GLY A 186 -16.21 -3.51 6.49
CA GLY A 186 -15.37 -2.35 6.19
C GLY A 186 -14.51 -1.84 7.35
N ASN A 187 -14.53 -2.48 8.52
CA ASN A 187 -13.81 -2.01 9.71
C ASN A 187 -12.30 -1.93 9.51
N GLY A 188 -11.69 -2.90 8.83
CA GLY A 188 -10.26 -2.88 8.53
C GLY A 188 -9.87 -1.71 7.63
N ARG A 189 -10.63 -1.47 6.55
CA ARG A 189 -10.42 -0.34 5.63
C ARG A 189 -10.59 0.99 6.34
N MET A 190 -11.63 1.12 7.19
CA MET A 190 -11.86 2.32 7.99
C MET A 190 -10.77 2.58 9.02
N ALA A 191 -10.24 1.55 9.68
CA ALA A 191 -9.16 1.70 10.65
C ALA A 191 -7.87 2.17 9.98
N ARG A 192 -7.51 1.61 8.82
CA ARG A 192 -6.37 2.06 8.01
C ARG A 192 -6.57 3.47 7.47
N LEU A 193 -7.78 3.80 7.02
CA LEU A 193 -8.14 5.15 6.56
C LEU A 193 -8.00 6.19 7.68
N LEU A 194 -8.54 5.93 8.89
CA LEU A 194 -8.42 6.82 10.04
C LEU A 194 -6.97 7.04 10.44
N MET A 195 -6.18 5.97 10.50
CA MET A 195 -4.74 6.04 10.76
C MET A 195 -4.04 6.94 9.76
N ASN A 196 -4.24 6.71 8.47
CA ASN A 196 -3.60 7.49 7.42
C ASN A 196 -4.10 8.94 7.37
N MET A 197 -5.37 9.20 7.65
CA MET A 197 -5.92 10.55 7.78
C MET A 197 -5.17 11.36 8.84
N LEU A 198 -4.95 10.78 10.01
CA LEU A 198 -4.18 11.40 11.10
C LEU A 198 -2.71 11.59 10.72
N GLN A 199 -2.10 10.61 10.05
CA GLN A 199 -0.72 10.73 9.57
C GLN A 199 -0.56 11.88 8.57
N ILE A 200 -1.50 12.03 7.65
CA ILE A 200 -1.53 13.15 6.69
C ILE A 200 -1.72 14.47 7.42
N GLU A 201 -2.61 14.53 8.41
CA GLU A 201 -2.84 15.73 9.22
C GLU A 201 -1.58 16.20 9.94
N PHE A 202 -0.79 15.26 10.47
CA PHE A 202 0.46 15.55 11.17
C PHE A 202 1.67 15.73 10.23
N GLY A 203 1.44 15.70 8.91
CA GLY A 203 2.52 15.79 7.92
C GLY A 203 3.48 14.59 7.95
N LEU A 204 3.03 13.46 8.43
CA LEU A 204 3.77 12.21 8.43
C LEU A 204 3.65 11.49 7.07
N ILE A 205 4.56 10.59 6.77
CA ILE A 205 4.42 9.67 5.63
C ILE A 205 3.40 8.59 6.02
N PRO A 206 2.29 8.41 5.28
CA PRO A 206 1.27 7.44 5.64
C PRO A 206 1.78 5.99 5.60
N ALA A 207 1.46 5.20 6.63
CA ALA A 207 1.86 3.82 6.73
C ALA A 207 1.03 2.92 5.80
N LYS A 208 1.69 2.01 5.08
CA LYS A 208 1.07 0.95 4.28
C LYS A 208 1.26 -0.41 4.96
N ILE A 209 0.24 -1.24 4.94
CA ILE A 209 0.34 -2.65 5.32
C ILE A 209 0.21 -3.44 4.02
N LEU A 210 1.25 -4.15 3.64
CA LEU A 210 1.28 -4.90 2.40
C LEU A 210 0.53 -6.23 2.55
N LYS A 211 0.07 -6.80 1.44
CA LYS A 211 -0.68 -8.07 1.42
C LYS A 211 0.11 -9.22 2.05
N GLU A 212 1.40 -9.26 1.81
CA GLU A 212 2.32 -10.25 2.37
C GLU A 212 2.47 -10.16 3.88
N ASP A 213 2.24 -9.00 4.49
CA ASP A 213 2.29 -8.78 5.93
C ASP A 213 0.94 -9.06 6.63
N LYS A 214 -0.08 -9.52 5.87
CA LYS A 214 -1.46 -9.70 6.38
C LYS A 214 -1.54 -10.66 7.56
N GLU A 215 -0.82 -11.77 7.53
CA GLU A 215 -0.87 -12.79 8.57
C GLU A 215 -0.32 -12.25 9.89
N GLU A 216 0.87 -11.63 9.84
CA GLU A 216 1.51 -11.01 10.99
C GLU A 216 0.70 -9.81 11.52
N TYR A 217 0.08 -9.04 10.62
CA TYR A 217 -0.81 -7.94 10.99
C TYR A 217 -2.01 -8.43 11.80
N ILE A 218 -2.71 -9.48 11.34
CA ILE A 218 -3.84 -10.05 12.08
C ILE A 218 -3.38 -10.65 13.40
N LYS A 219 -2.23 -11.34 13.41
CA LYS A 219 -1.63 -11.88 14.63
C LYS A 219 -1.32 -10.78 15.64
N ALA A 220 -0.70 -9.68 15.21
CA ALA A 220 -0.40 -8.55 16.07
C ALA A 220 -1.67 -7.95 16.71
N LEU A 221 -2.77 -7.78 15.94
CA LEU A 221 -4.05 -7.32 16.46
C LEU A 221 -4.65 -8.28 17.51
N VAL A 222 -4.59 -9.57 17.24
CA VAL A 222 -5.12 -10.61 18.14
C VAL A 222 -4.32 -10.66 19.43
N THR A 223 -2.99 -10.74 19.34
CA THR A 223 -2.09 -10.82 20.50
C THR A 223 -2.19 -9.57 21.36
N THR A 224 -2.23 -8.38 20.75
CA THR A 224 -2.44 -7.10 21.47
C THR A 224 -3.71 -7.13 22.31
N ARG A 225 -4.81 -7.70 21.78
CA ARG A 225 -6.08 -7.81 22.50
C ARG A 225 -6.03 -8.87 23.59
N GLU A 226 -5.30 -9.97 23.37
CA GLU A 226 -5.19 -11.08 24.32
C GLU A 226 -4.33 -10.73 25.53
N GLU A 227 -3.26 -9.98 25.29
CA GLU A 227 -2.32 -9.56 26.32
C GLU A 227 -2.62 -8.16 26.90
N ASP A 228 -3.66 -7.49 26.37
CA ASP A 228 -4.02 -6.09 26.72
C ASP A 228 -2.82 -5.15 26.67
N ASN A 229 -1.97 -5.33 25.66
CA ASN A 229 -0.70 -4.63 25.50
C ASN A 229 -0.59 -3.97 24.12
N LEU A 230 -0.81 -2.65 24.04
CA LEU A 230 -0.74 -1.85 22.81
C LEU A 230 0.65 -1.84 22.17
N ASP A 231 1.71 -2.05 22.92
CA ASP A 231 3.08 -1.96 22.40
C ASP A 231 3.38 -3.09 21.41
N ILE A 232 2.65 -4.20 21.46
CA ILE A 232 2.76 -5.28 20.48
C ILE A 232 2.35 -4.77 19.10
N PHE A 233 1.18 -4.14 18.97
CA PHE A 233 0.71 -3.59 17.71
C PHE A 233 1.55 -2.40 17.23
N ARG A 234 1.95 -1.51 18.14
CA ARG A 234 2.86 -0.38 17.84
C ARG A 234 4.20 -0.85 17.31
N THR A 235 4.79 -1.88 17.92
CA THR A 235 6.05 -2.47 17.48
C THR A 235 5.93 -3.08 16.08
N PHE A 236 4.86 -3.85 15.84
CA PHE A 236 4.57 -4.39 14.51
C PHE A 236 4.45 -3.29 13.47
N MET A 237 3.62 -2.27 13.70
CA MET A 237 3.42 -1.17 12.75
C MET A 237 4.70 -0.38 12.49
N SER A 238 5.51 -0.14 13.52
CA SER A 238 6.81 0.52 13.38
C SER A 238 7.79 -0.30 12.53
N ALA A 239 7.83 -1.62 12.70
CA ALA A 239 8.66 -2.51 11.90
C ALA A 239 8.22 -2.55 10.43
N VAL A 240 6.93 -2.66 10.16
CA VAL A 240 6.37 -2.63 8.80
C VAL A 240 6.70 -1.30 8.12
N MET A 241 6.53 -0.19 8.82
CA MET A 241 6.84 1.13 8.29
C MET A 241 8.32 1.29 7.96
N GLN A 242 9.21 0.84 8.85
CA GLN A 242 10.67 0.86 8.61
C GLN A 242 11.04 0.04 7.38
N LYS A 243 10.52 -1.20 7.28
CA LYS A 243 10.71 -2.09 6.12
C LYS A 243 10.28 -1.40 4.81
N ASN A 244 9.09 -0.79 4.78
CA ASN A 244 8.55 -0.16 3.59
C ASN A 244 9.36 1.07 3.17
N LEU A 245 9.69 1.96 4.12
CA LEU A 245 10.51 3.14 3.83
C LEU A 245 11.91 2.76 3.35
N GLN A 246 12.52 1.74 3.94
CA GLN A 246 13.83 1.25 3.50
C GLN A 246 13.77 0.73 2.07
N ASN A 247 12.76 -0.08 1.73
CA ASN A 247 12.56 -0.60 0.37
C ASN A 247 12.31 0.53 -0.64
N GLU A 248 11.49 1.53 -0.30
CA GLU A 248 11.24 2.67 -1.17
C GLU A 248 12.49 3.51 -1.40
N ILE A 249 13.30 3.75 -0.36
CA ILE A 249 14.59 4.44 -0.46
C ILE A 249 15.57 3.65 -1.36
N GLU A 250 15.70 2.35 -1.16
CA GLU A 250 16.58 1.49 -1.94
C GLU A 250 16.16 1.45 -3.42
N ASN A 251 14.86 1.31 -3.69
CA ASN A 251 14.31 1.35 -5.04
C ASN A 251 14.57 2.70 -5.73
N TYR A 252 14.36 3.80 -5.00
CA TYR A 252 14.63 5.14 -5.52
C TYR A 252 16.11 5.32 -5.88
N ILE A 253 17.01 5.01 -4.95
CA ILE A 253 18.47 5.11 -5.19
C ILE A 253 18.89 4.24 -6.38
N SER A 254 18.32 3.04 -6.50
CA SER A 254 18.61 2.13 -7.62
C SER A 254 18.12 2.66 -8.97
N SER A 255 17.03 3.45 -8.97
CA SER A 255 16.43 4.00 -10.19
C SER A 255 17.08 5.30 -10.67
N VAL A 256 17.54 6.13 -9.77
CA VAL A 256 18.05 7.49 -10.10
C VAL A 256 19.55 7.49 -10.49
N GLY A 257 20.31 6.46 -10.11
CA GLY A 257 21.76 6.43 -10.39
C GLY A 257 22.56 7.25 -9.39
N ASP A 258 23.36 8.22 -9.76
CA ASP A 258 24.17 9.03 -8.84
C ASP A 258 23.29 9.95 -7.97
N VAL A 259 23.06 9.54 -6.71
CA VAL A 259 22.42 10.38 -5.69
C VAL A 259 23.50 11.29 -5.08
N PRO A 260 23.29 12.61 -4.91
CA PRO A 260 24.21 13.45 -4.14
C PRO A 260 24.41 12.88 -2.73
N GLU A 261 25.67 12.83 -2.27
CA GLU A 261 25.97 12.36 -0.92
C GLU A 261 25.27 13.28 0.10
N VAL A 262 24.29 12.73 0.80
CA VAL A 262 23.75 13.37 2.02
C VAL A 262 24.74 13.05 3.13
N HIS A 263 25.54 14.02 3.54
CA HIS A 263 26.42 13.86 4.71
C HIS A 263 25.57 13.83 5.97
N ASP A 264 25.40 12.63 6.54
CA ASP A 264 24.97 12.43 7.91
C ASP A 264 26.22 12.18 8.75
N GLU A 265 26.55 13.11 9.64
CA GLU A 265 27.69 12.96 10.51
C GLU A 265 27.39 11.88 11.56
N GLY A 266 27.73 10.63 11.30
CA GLY A 266 27.76 9.64 12.36
C GLY A 266 27.50 8.17 12.04
N VAL A 267 27.31 7.74 10.80
CA VAL A 267 27.13 6.30 10.52
C VAL A 267 28.02 5.85 9.35
N GLU A 268 29.04 5.06 9.67
CA GLU A 268 29.92 4.40 8.69
C GLU A 268 29.19 3.25 8.00
N TYR A 269 28.69 3.47 6.78
CA TYR A 269 28.19 2.40 5.92
C TYR A 269 29.30 1.87 5.01
N GLN A 270 29.60 0.59 5.11
CA GLN A 270 30.50 -0.08 4.15
C GLN A 270 29.86 -0.04 2.75
N LYS A 271 30.53 0.64 1.82
CA LYS A 271 30.13 0.77 0.40
C LYS A 271 30.16 -0.59 -0.29
N SER A 272 29.00 -1.25 -0.42
CA SER A 272 28.79 -2.23 -1.49
C SER A 272 28.26 -1.48 -2.71
N LYS A 273 29.05 -1.41 -3.80
CA LYS A 273 28.61 -0.78 -5.06
C LYS A 273 27.35 -1.51 -5.58
N PRO A 274 26.22 -0.82 -5.80
CA PRO A 274 25.06 -1.45 -6.41
C PRO A 274 25.42 -1.89 -7.83
N LYS A 275 25.22 -3.18 -8.14
CA LYS A 275 25.33 -3.69 -9.51
C LYS A 275 24.21 -3.06 -10.34
N LYS A 276 24.56 -2.11 -11.20
CA LYS A 276 23.66 -1.53 -12.21
C LYS A 276 23.08 -2.67 -13.05
N ILE A 277 21.78 -2.92 -12.99
CA ILE A 277 21.11 -3.88 -13.90
C ILE A 277 21.29 -3.30 -15.30
N LYS A 278 22.12 -3.94 -16.12
CA LYS A 278 22.43 -3.48 -17.47
C LYS A 278 21.15 -3.54 -18.30
N SER A 279 20.94 -2.58 -19.21
CA SER A 279 19.79 -2.57 -20.15
C SER A 279 19.64 -3.92 -20.89
N LYS A 280 20.73 -4.64 -21.09
CA LYS A 280 20.82 -5.99 -21.62
C LYS A 280 20.03 -7.01 -20.78
N ASP A 281 20.16 -6.95 -19.45
CA ASP A 281 19.51 -7.89 -18.54
C ASP A 281 17.99 -7.60 -18.44
N LYS A 282 17.60 -6.32 -18.52
CA LYS A 282 16.19 -5.90 -18.60
C LYS A 282 15.53 -6.42 -19.89
N ILE A 283 16.23 -6.38 -21.02
CA ILE A 283 15.74 -6.93 -22.29
C ILE A 283 15.50 -8.42 -22.17
N VAL A 284 16.44 -9.17 -21.60
CA VAL A 284 16.32 -10.62 -21.42
C VAL A 284 15.13 -10.98 -20.52
N ALA A 285 14.93 -10.24 -19.41
CA ALA A 285 13.81 -10.44 -18.52
C ALA A 285 12.46 -10.20 -19.22
N LEU A 286 12.32 -9.11 -19.97
CA LEU A 286 11.11 -8.80 -20.73
C LEU A 286 10.82 -9.80 -21.85
N LEU A 287 11.86 -10.37 -22.46
CA LEU A 287 11.70 -11.40 -23.50
C LEU A 287 11.35 -12.79 -22.92
N LYS A 288 11.72 -13.07 -21.67
CA LYS A 288 11.25 -14.27 -20.95
C LYS A 288 9.76 -14.19 -20.64
N ASP A 289 9.28 -13.00 -20.30
CA ASP A 289 7.86 -12.76 -20.00
C ASP A 289 7.00 -12.73 -21.28
N ASN A 290 7.45 -11.99 -22.31
CA ASN A 290 6.77 -11.92 -23.59
C ASN A 290 7.78 -11.95 -24.75
N ASN A 291 7.92 -13.11 -25.35
CA ASN A 291 8.90 -13.37 -26.41
C ASN A 291 8.56 -12.76 -27.78
N LYS A 292 7.39 -12.11 -27.93
CA LYS A 292 6.94 -11.44 -29.16
C LYS A 292 7.16 -9.93 -29.15
N LEU A 293 7.78 -9.37 -28.10
CA LEU A 293 8.02 -7.93 -28.01
C LEU A 293 8.92 -7.43 -29.15
N SER A 294 8.49 -6.35 -29.81
CA SER A 294 9.29 -5.62 -30.80
C SER A 294 10.37 -4.78 -30.13
N ALA A 295 11.39 -4.36 -30.91
CA ALA A 295 12.41 -3.43 -30.42
C ALA A 295 11.82 -2.10 -29.95
N VAL A 296 10.75 -1.63 -30.58
CA VAL A 296 10.03 -0.41 -30.16
C VAL A 296 9.33 -0.61 -28.82
N ALA A 297 8.59 -1.71 -28.66
CA ALA A 297 7.91 -2.02 -27.40
C ALA A 297 8.88 -2.26 -26.21
N LEU A 298 10.05 -2.84 -26.50
CA LEU A 298 11.12 -2.97 -25.49
C LEU A 298 11.74 -1.61 -25.13
N ALA A 299 11.93 -0.73 -26.13
CA ALA A 299 12.46 0.61 -25.95
C ALA A 299 11.56 1.45 -25.03
N GLU A 300 10.26 1.44 -25.25
CA GLU A 300 9.26 2.11 -24.42
C GLU A 300 9.29 1.62 -22.98
N ARG A 301 9.36 0.29 -22.77
CA ARG A 301 9.36 -0.29 -21.40
C ARG A 301 10.65 -0.06 -20.62
N ILE A 302 11.78 0.10 -21.31
CA ILE A 302 13.10 0.23 -20.66
C ILE A 302 13.53 1.70 -20.56
N GLY A 303 12.88 2.60 -21.33
CA GLY A 303 13.20 4.03 -21.35
C GLY A 303 14.48 4.38 -22.15
N ILE A 304 14.77 3.62 -23.23
CA ILE A 304 15.92 3.88 -24.14
C ILE A 304 15.44 3.91 -25.59
N SER A 305 16.29 4.39 -26.52
CA SER A 305 15.91 4.46 -27.94
C SER A 305 15.78 3.06 -28.58
N ALA A 306 14.87 2.91 -29.55
CA ALA A 306 14.70 1.66 -30.30
C ALA A 306 16.02 1.20 -30.95
N LYS A 307 16.84 2.12 -31.48
CA LYS A 307 18.15 1.84 -32.03
C LYS A 307 19.13 1.26 -30.99
N ALA A 308 19.05 1.72 -29.72
CA ALA A 308 19.84 1.16 -28.64
C ALA A 308 19.38 -0.26 -28.28
N VAL A 309 18.06 -0.52 -28.29
CA VAL A 309 17.51 -1.87 -28.10
C VAL A 309 17.94 -2.82 -29.22
N GLU A 310 17.86 -2.42 -30.47
CA GLU A 310 18.32 -3.22 -31.61
C GLU A 310 19.81 -3.61 -31.47
N LYS A 311 20.66 -2.69 -31.05
CA LYS A 311 22.06 -2.97 -30.77
C LYS A 311 22.21 -4.00 -29.62
N HIS A 312 21.43 -3.88 -28.56
CA HIS A 312 21.44 -4.86 -27.46
C HIS A 312 20.93 -6.23 -27.89
N LEU A 313 19.86 -6.31 -28.68
CA LEU A 313 19.35 -7.56 -29.26
C LEU A 313 20.37 -8.23 -30.15
N SER A 314 21.08 -7.46 -31.00
CA SER A 314 22.16 -7.96 -31.85
C SER A 314 23.29 -8.57 -31.00
N ASN A 315 23.72 -7.88 -29.94
CA ASN A 315 24.77 -8.38 -29.05
C ASN A 315 24.31 -9.63 -28.29
N LEU A 316 23.07 -9.64 -27.75
CA LEU A 316 22.52 -10.80 -27.06
C LEU A 316 22.40 -12.04 -27.96
N LYS A 317 22.07 -11.82 -29.23
CA LYS A 317 22.05 -12.86 -30.24
C LYS A 317 23.47 -13.35 -30.56
N ALA A 318 24.44 -12.46 -30.71
CA ALA A 318 25.86 -12.82 -30.94
C ALA A 318 26.45 -13.57 -29.75
N ASP A 319 26.06 -13.22 -28.53
CA ASP A 319 26.49 -13.89 -27.28
C ASP A 319 25.74 -15.21 -27.03
N GLY A 320 24.81 -15.63 -27.93
CA GLY A 320 24.03 -16.86 -27.79
C GLY A 320 22.99 -16.87 -26.66
N ILE A 321 22.72 -15.71 -26.06
CA ILE A 321 21.77 -15.56 -24.90
C ILE A 321 20.33 -15.60 -25.39
N ILE A 322 20.07 -15.07 -26.61
CA ILE A 322 18.76 -15.12 -27.25
C ILE A 322 18.89 -15.63 -28.69
N LYS A 323 17.82 -16.26 -29.18
CA LYS A 323 17.72 -16.73 -30.53
C LYS A 323 16.45 -16.24 -31.19
N ARG A 324 16.51 -15.83 -32.44
CA ARG A 324 15.33 -15.46 -33.23
C ARG A 324 14.73 -16.70 -33.88
N ILE A 325 13.45 -16.94 -33.64
CA ILE A 325 12.70 -18.06 -34.24
C ILE A 325 11.69 -17.49 -35.22
N GLY A 326 11.73 -17.92 -36.46
CA GLY A 326 10.84 -17.50 -37.55
C GLY A 326 11.28 -16.21 -38.26
N PRO A 327 10.45 -15.70 -39.19
CA PRO A 327 10.77 -14.54 -40.03
C PRO A 327 10.74 -13.21 -39.23
N ASP A 328 11.31 -12.16 -39.81
CA ASP A 328 11.34 -10.81 -39.16
C ASP A 328 9.95 -10.29 -38.82
N LYS A 329 8.97 -10.59 -39.64
CA LYS A 329 7.56 -10.24 -39.40
C LYS A 329 6.81 -11.49 -38.92
N GLY A 330 6.43 -11.50 -37.62
CA GLY A 330 5.67 -12.59 -37.01
C GLY A 330 6.50 -13.64 -36.26
N GLY A 331 7.84 -13.59 -36.30
CA GLY A 331 8.70 -14.44 -35.49
C GLY A 331 8.75 -13.99 -34.00
N HIS A 332 9.40 -14.79 -33.17
CA HIS A 332 9.56 -14.53 -31.76
C HIS A 332 11.00 -14.74 -31.28
N TRP A 333 11.30 -14.28 -30.06
CA TRP A 333 12.60 -14.47 -29.43
C TRP A 333 12.55 -15.66 -28.49
N GLU A 334 13.59 -16.49 -28.51
CA GLU A 334 13.81 -17.58 -27.55
C GLU A 334 15.01 -17.22 -26.70
N VAL A 335 14.84 -17.22 -25.35
CA VAL A 335 15.93 -17.05 -24.41
C VAL A 335 16.57 -18.42 -24.18
N VAL A 336 17.85 -18.55 -24.49
CA VAL A 336 18.58 -19.81 -24.37
C VAL A 336 19.03 -20.00 -22.93
N GLU A 337 18.51 -21.03 -22.24
CA GLU A 337 18.97 -21.39 -20.90
C GLU A 337 20.26 -22.22 -20.98
N PHE A 338 21.36 -21.66 -20.47
CA PHE A 338 22.58 -22.45 -20.27
C PHE A 338 22.41 -23.37 -19.05
N THR A 339 22.16 -24.65 -19.27
CA THR A 339 22.32 -25.70 -18.27
C THR A 339 23.80 -25.98 -18.06
N GLY A 340 24.44 -25.25 -17.18
CA GLY A 340 25.84 -25.55 -16.81
C GLY A 340 26.54 -24.40 -16.12
N MET A 341 26.73 -24.54 -14.79
CA MET A 341 27.50 -23.79 -13.84
C MET A 341 26.77 -22.70 -13.04
N ALA A 342 26.68 -23.02 -11.76
CA ALA A 342 26.13 -22.19 -10.68
C ALA A 342 26.77 -20.79 -10.65
N ASN A 343 25.96 -19.79 -11.00
CA ASN A 343 26.06 -18.46 -10.47
C ASN A 343 24.64 -17.99 -10.29
N THR A 344 24.17 -18.05 -9.07
CA THR A 344 22.87 -17.59 -8.59
C THR A 344 22.73 -16.12 -8.91
N ILE A 345 22.03 -15.81 -10.02
CA ILE A 345 21.45 -14.48 -10.22
C ILE A 345 20.18 -14.48 -9.37
N PRO A 346 20.04 -13.60 -8.36
CA PRO A 346 18.80 -13.51 -7.63
C PRO A 346 17.70 -13.13 -8.63
N ILE A 347 16.70 -13.99 -8.76
CA ILE A 347 15.47 -13.73 -9.51
C ILE A 347 14.77 -12.59 -8.76
N VAL A 348 14.93 -11.37 -9.25
CA VAL A 348 14.00 -10.29 -8.91
C VAL A 348 12.69 -10.68 -9.59
N LYS A 349 11.80 -11.35 -8.85
CA LYS A 349 10.41 -11.42 -9.20
C LYS A 349 9.92 -9.98 -9.36
N ILE A 350 9.78 -9.52 -10.58
CA ILE A 350 8.89 -8.42 -10.90
C ILE A 350 7.52 -9.04 -10.64
N MET A 351 6.96 -8.70 -9.47
CA MET A 351 5.65 -9.18 -9.08
C MET A 351 4.63 -8.64 -10.07
N GLU A 352 3.89 -9.57 -10.66
CA GLU A 352 2.61 -9.29 -11.32
C GLU A 352 1.60 -8.66 -10.37
#